data_5fbad39ab8aba632b1ba9d20894416e2
#
_entry.id   5fbad39ab8aba632b1ba9d20894416e2
#
_cell.length_a   1.000
_cell.length_b   1.000
_cell.length_c   1.000
_cell.angle_alpha   90.00
_cell.angle_beta   90.00
_cell.angle_gamma   90.00
#
_symmetry.space_group_name_H-M   'P 1'
#
loop_
_entity.id
_entity.type
_entity.pdbx_description
1 polymer ?
#
loop_
_entity_poly.entity_id
_entity_poly.type
_entity_poly.pdbx_seq_one_letter_code
_entity_poly.pdbx_strand_id
1 'polypeptide(L)' 'MLKGIRIKSISRYSDERGFFTEVMRKDWKDLFAEDTIAQANLSFTYPNIIRAWHRHLKGQTDYFLALKGLIKICAFDE' A
#
# COMPACT_ATOMS: atom_id res chain seq x y z
N MET A 1 -4.44 -16.96 1.26
CA MET A 1 -3.81 -15.68 1.67
C MET A 1 -3.70 -15.63 3.18
N LEU A 2 -2.67 -15.01 3.70
CA LEU A 2 -2.49 -14.84 5.15
C LEU A 2 -3.61 -14.01 5.76
N LYS A 3 -3.97 -14.31 7.00
CA LYS A 3 -4.94 -13.51 7.74
C LYS A 3 -4.41 -12.11 7.98
N GLY A 4 -5.29 -11.12 7.96
CA GLY A 4 -4.94 -9.74 8.24
C GLY A 4 -4.41 -8.96 7.05
N ILE A 5 -4.27 -9.59 5.89
CA ILE A 5 -3.91 -8.89 4.66
C ILE A 5 -5.19 -8.40 3.99
N ARG A 6 -5.22 -7.13 3.67
CA ARG A 6 -6.34 -6.49 2.97
C ARG A 6 -5.83 -5.89 1.69
N ILE A 7 -6.60 -6.04 0.63
CA ILE A 7 -6.28 -5.50 -0.68
C ILE A 7 -7.46 -4.68 -1.15
N LYS A 8 -7.19 -3.47 -1.61
CA LYS A 8 -8.21 -2.63 -2.20
C LYS A 8 -7.81 -2.24 -3.61
N SER A 9 -8.67 -2.54 -4.57
CA SER A 9 -8.52 -2.07 -5.93
C SER A 9 -9.00 -0.63 -6.01
N ILE A 10 -8.19 0.23 -6.62
CA ILE A 10 -8.54 1.63 -6.80
C ILE A 10 -8.81 1.91 -8.27
N SER A 11 -9.73 2.84 -8.52
CA SER A 11 -10.13 3.19 -9.88
C SER A 11 -9.28 4.33 -10.40
N ARG A 12 -8.99 4.28 -11.69
CA ARG A 12 -8.30 5.34 -12.40
C ARG A 12 -9.29 5.99 -13.36
N TYR A 13 -9.41 7.30 -13.27
CA TYR A 13 -10.31 8.08 -14.11
C TYR A 13 -9.47 8.84 -15.12
N SER A 14 -9.48 8.36 -16.38
CA SER A 14 -8.63 8.88 -17.44
C SER A 14 -9.42 9.81 -18.35
N ASP A 15 -8.79 10.88 -18.82
CA ASP A 15 -9.32 11.78 -19.84
C ASP A 15 -8.15 12.29 -20.69
N GLU A 16 -8.42 13.28 -21.55
CA GLU A 16 -7.40 13.83 -22.46
C GLU A 16 -6.27 14.56 -21.74
N ARG A 17 -6.45 14.90 -20.46
CA ARG A 17 -5.43 15.59 -19.67
C ARG A 17 -4.51 14.63 -18.91
N GLY A 18 -4.89 13.35 -18.84
CA GLY A 18 -4.17 12.34 -18.07
C GLY A 18 -5.13 11.49 -17.26
N PHE A 19 -4.82 11.28 -15.99
CA PHE A 19 -5.73 10.51 -15.12
C PHE A 19 -5.76 11.07 -13.71
N PHE A 20 -6.84 10.72 -13.04
CA PHE A 20 -7.04 10.99 -11.61
C PHE A 20 -7.35 9.68 -10.91
N THR A 21 -6.83 9.49 -9.71
CA THR A 21 -7.20 8.36 -8.88
C THR A 21 -7.16 8.76 -7.41
N GLU A 22 -8.12 8.24 -6.65
CA GLU A 22 -8.08 8.40 -5.21
C GLU A 22 -7.19 7.31 -4.65
N VAL A 23 -6.20 7.68 -3.86
CA VAL A 23 -5.22 6.74 -3.34
C VAL A 23 -5.46 6.41 -1.87
N MET A 24 -6.21 7.24 -1.16
CA MET A 24 -6.55 7.01 0.24
C MET A 24 -7.78 7.84 0.61
N ARG A 25 -8.71 7.21 1.30
CA ARG A 25 -9.85 7.89 1.92
C ARG A 25 -10.09 7.28 3.28
N LYS A 26 -10.28 8.12 4.29
CA LYS A 26 -10.51 7.60 5.64
C LYS A 26 -11.84 6.84 5.77
N ASP A 27 -12.78 7.04 4.83
CA ASP A 27 -14.06 6.33 4.83
C ASP A 27 -13.98 4.96 4.12
N TRP A 28 -12.80 4.57 3.64
CA TRP A 28 -12.60 3.22 3.11
C TRP A 28 -12.46 2.23 4.27
N LYS A 29 -13.58 1.86 4.87
CA LYS A 29 -13.58 0.97 6.03
C LYS A 29 -13.17 -0.45 5.70
N ASP A 30 -13.37 -0.87 4.46
CA ASP A 30 -12.93 -2.18 3.97
C ASP A 30 -11.42 -2.32 4.00
N LEU A 31 -10.68 -1.23 3.85
CA LEU A 31 -9.22 -1.25 3.90
C LEU A 31 -8.68 -0.85 5.26
N PHE A 32 -9.13 0.29 5.78
CA PHE A 32 -8.54 0.88 6.99
C PHE A 32 -9.20 0.40 8.28
N ALA A 33 -10.46 -0.05 8.21
CA ALA A 33 -11.25 -0.40 9.40
C ALA A 33 -11.22 0.78 10.39
N GLU A 34 -10.66 0.58 11.58
CA GLU A 34 -10.55 1.64 12.59
C GLU A 34 -9.16 2.29 12.62
N ASP A 35 -8.29 1.92 11.69
CA ASP A 35 -6.93 2.46 11.67
C ASP A 35 -6.92 3.92 11.26
N THR A 36 -5.98 4.67 11.82
CA THR A 36 -5.67 6.04 11.41
C THR A 36 -4.24 6.09 10.90
N ILE A 37 -3.99 6.96 9.92
CA ILE A 37 -2.66 7.11 9.35
C ILE A 37 -1.84 8.02 10.27
N ALA A 38 -0.74 7.49 10.78
CA ALA A 38 0.17 8.24 11.62
C ALA A 38 1.35 8.83 10.85
N GLN A 39 1.73 8.20 9.75
CA GLN A 39 2.92 8.61 8.99
C GLN A 39 2.80 8.10 7.56
N ALA A 40 3.27 8.88 6.61
CA ALA A 40 3.34 8.47 5.21
C ALA A 40 4.76 8.71 4.69
N ASN A 41 5.28 7.73 3.98
CA ASN A 41 6.61 7.79 3.39
C ASN A 41 6.54 7.48 1.90
N LEU A 42 7.39 8.11 1.12
CA LEU A 42 7.55 7.79 -0.29
C LEU A 42 8.94 7.18 -0.47
N SER A 43 9.00 6.03 -1.12
CA SER A 43 10.26 5.36 -1.42
C SER A 43 10.39 5.16 -2.91
N PHE A 44 11.59 5.33 -3.41
CA PHE A 44 11.96 4.98 -4.77
C PHE A 44 12.96 3.83 -4.72
N THR A 45 12.71 2.80 -5.51
CA THR A 45 13.57 1.62 -5.54
C THR A 45 14.02 1.38 -6.97
N TYR A 46 15.33 1.26 -7.16
CA TYR A 46 15.90 0.95 -8.47
C TYR A 46 15.55 -0.48 -8.88
N PRO A 47 15.54 -0.78 -10.19
CA PRO A 47 15.27 -2.14 -10.67
C PRO A 47 16.21 -3.17 -10.03
N ASN A 48 15.69 -4.37 -9.81
CA ASN A 48 16.45 -5.51 -9.29
C ASN A 48 16.95 -5.34 -7.85
N ILE A 49 16.37 -4.41 -7.11
CA ILE A 49 16.71 -4.20 -5.70
C ILE A 49 15.62 -4.80 -4.84
N ILE A 50 16.04 -5.48 -3.80
CA ILE A 50 15.16 -6.08 -2.81
C ILE A 50 15.31 -5.32 -1.51
N ARG A 51 14.18 -4.90 -0.94
CA ARG A 51 14.13 -4.33 0.41
C ARG A 51 13.43 -5.36 1.30
N ALA A 52 14.17 -6.10 2.05
CA ALA A 52 13.64 -7.17 2.88
C ALA A 52 14.52 -7.34 4.11
N TRP A 53 14.14 -8.08 5.07
CA TRP A 53 12.77 -8.38 5.54
C TRP A 53 12.52 -7.45 6.71
N HIS A 54 11.29 -6.97 6.87
CA HIS A 54 10.96 -6.01 7.91
C HIS A 54 9.97 -6.63 8.88
N ARG A 55 10.19 -6.40 10.16
CA ARG A 55 9.31 -6.89 11.22
C ARG A 55 9.09 -5.76 12.21
N HIS A 56 7.83 -5.55 12.57
CA HIS A 56 7.46 -4.51 13.53
C HIS A 56 6.98 -5.16 14.81
N LEU A 57 7.74 -4.97 15.89
CA LEU A 57 7.46 -5.60 17.16
C LEU A 57 6.37 -4.92 17.97
N LYS A 58 5.97 -3.70 17.59
CA LYS A 58 5.01 -2.89 18.34
C LYS A 58 3.63 -2.82 17.70
N GLY A 59 3.28 -3.80 16.86
CA GLY A 59 1.94 -3.87 16.29
C GLY A 59 1.63 -2.83 15.24
N GLN A 60 2.62 -2.43 14.46
CA GLN A 60 2.44 -1.48 13.37
C GLN A 60 1.74 -2.15 12.18
N THR A 61 0.78 -1.44 11.59
CA THR A 61 0.14 -1.84 10.34
C THR A 61 0.68 -0.96 9.21
N ASP A 62 1.09 -1.59 8.12
CA ASP A 62 1.62 -0.89 6.95
C ASP A 62 0.64 -0.98 5.80
N TYR A 63 0.53 0.11 5.05
CA TYR A 63 -0.26 0.22 3.82
C TYR A 63 0.67 0.59 2.69
N PHE A 64 0.58 -0.12 1.58
CA PHE A 64 1.46 0.08 0.42
C PHE A 64 0.65 0.44 -0.82
N LEU A 65 1.20 1.35 -1.61
CA LEU A 65 0.65 1.74 -2.89
C LEU A 65 1.80 1.95 -3.87
N ALA A 66 1.73 1.30 -5.04
CA ALA A 66 2.69 1.55 -6.10
C ALA A 66 2.18 2.72 -6.94
N LEU A 67 2.92 3.83 -6.95
CA LEU A 67 2.57 5.02 -7.71
C LEU A 67 3.01 4.91 -9.17
N LYS A 68 4.12 4.25 -9.43
CA LYS A 68 4.67 4.08 -10.77
C LYS A 68 5.46 2.79 -10.83
N GLY A 69 5.31 2.05 -11.93
CA GLY A 69 6.01 0.79 -12.14
C GLY A 69 5.30 -0.37 -11.48
N LEU A 70 6.05 -1.44 -11.31
CA LEU A 70 5.55 -2.68 -10.70
C LEU A 70 6.45 -3.04 -9.53
N ILE A 71 5.83 -3.38 -8.41
CA ILE A 71 6.53 -3.91 -7.24
C ILE A 71 5.90 -5.22 -6.82
N LYS A 72 6.70 -6.08 -6.25
CA LYS A 72 6.23 -7.33 -5.65
C LYS A 72 6.34 -7.18 -4.14
N ILE A 73 5.22 -7.34 -3.46
CA ILE A 73 5.16 -7.27 -2.01
C ILE A 73 4.93 -8.68 -1.49
N CYS A 74 5.83 -9.15 -0.65
CA CYS A 74 5.76 -10.49 -0.09
C CYS A 74 5.54 -10.41 1.41
N ALA A 75 4.61 -11.19 1.90
CA ALA A 75 4.33 -11.30 3.32
C ALA A 75 4.64 -12.71 3.80
N PHE A 76 5.17 -12.79 5.00
CA PHE A 76 5.62 -14.03 5.58
C PHE A 76 5.07 -14.11 7.00
N ASP A 77 4.45 -15.24 7.34
CA ASP A 77 3.91 -15.49 8.67
C ASP A 77 4.88 -16.37 9.45
N GLU A 78 5.27 -15.88 10.61
CA GLU A 78 6.21 -16.59 11.46
C GLU A 78 5.54 -17.64 12.34
#